data_bb879ed56db2a7fd8ec789196ca53b6e
#
_entry.id   bb879ed56db2a7fd8ec789196ca53b6e
#
_cell.length_a   1.000
_cell.length_b   1.000
_cell.length_c   1.000
_cell.angle_alpha   90.00
_cell.angle_beta   90.00
_cell.angle_gamma   90.00
#
_symmetry.space_group_name_H-M   'P 1'
#
loop_
_entity.id
_entity.type
_entity.pdbx_description
1 polymer ?
#
loop_
_entity_poly.entity_id
_entity_poly.type
_entity_poly.pdbx_seq_one_letter_code
_entity_poly.pdbx_strand_id
1 'polypeptide(L)'
;MKIKAEYIWIDGLTPTAKLRSKTKIIEQGTEPPIWGFDGSSTQQATGDQSDCVLKPVAQFPDPVRGGDNILVMCEVMNVDMTPHASNTRAALVESASNFSEFEPWFGMEQEYTFYEQSYDSLKYGQPLGFPPSGYPAPQGGYYCGVGADEVYGREISEAHATACIEAGLGISGTNAEVMPGQWEFQIGPVGAPDIGDHIWVARWLLYRIAEDLSLIHI
;
A
#
# COMPACT_ATOMS: atom_id res chain seq x y z
N MET A 1 -12.22 -20.09 15.81
CA MET A 1 -13.00 -18.82 15.66
C MET A 1 -12.77 -18.32 14.23
N LYS A 2 -13.80 -17.70 13.60
CA LYS A 2 -13.62 -17.15 12.26
C LYS A 2 -12.99 -15.78 12.32
N ILE A 3 -12.06 -15.51 11.39
CA ILE A 3 -11.37 -14.24 11.23
C ILE A 3 -11.48 -13.76 9.77
N LYS A 4 -11.21 -12.48 9.56
CA LYS A 4 -11.08 -11.88 8.23
C LYS A 4 -9.62 -11.93 7.79
N ALA A 5 -9.38 -12.47 6.61
CA ALA A 5 -8.11 -12.42 5.92
C ALA A 5 -8.26 -11.53 4.67
N GLU A 6 -7.62 -10.38 4.66
CA GLU A 6 -7.66 -9.43 3.57
C GLU A 6 -6.55 -9.75 2.57
N TYR A 7 -6.92 -10.29 1.43
CA TYR A 7 -6.01 -10.61 0.34
C TYR A 7 -5.72 -9.36 -0.48
N ILE A 8 -4.47 -8.96 -0.53
CA ILE A 8 -3.97 -7.75 -1.18
C ILE A 8 -3.11 -8.16 -2.37
N TRP A 9 -3.33 -7.55 -3.54
CA TRP A 9 -2.51 -7.76 -4.73
C TRP A 9 -2.39 -6.51 -5.58
N ILE A 10 -1.50 -6.56 -6.56
CA ILE A 10 -1.25 -5.48 -7.51
C ILE A 10 -1.88 -5.87 -8.84
N ASP A 11 -2.67 -4.97 -9.44
CA ASP A 11 -3.37 -5.21 -10.70
C ASP A 11 -2.47 -5.07 -11.95
N GLY A 12 -3.06 -5.22 -13.13
CA GLY A 12 -2.37 -5.13 -14.41
C GLY A 12 -2.48 -3.77 -15.11
N LEU A 13 -2.93 -2.72 -14.41
CA LEU A 13 -3.06 -1.39 -14.99
C LEU A 13 -1.71 -0.82 -15.42
N THR A 14 -1.71 -0.15 -16.56
CA THR A 14 -0.55 0.58 -17.10
C THR A 14 -0.92 2.04 -17.34
N PRO A 15 -0.01 3.00 -17.17
CA PRO A 15 1.40 2.86 -16.80
C PRO A 15 1.62 2.57 -15.31
N THR A 16 0.62 2.75 -14.45
CA THR A 16 0.75 2.58 -13.00
C THR A 16 -0.23 1.55 -12.50
N ALA A 17 0.30 0.44 -11.98
CA ALA A 17 -0.48 -0.60 -11.33
C ALA A 17 -1.07 -0.11 -10.01
N LYS A 18 -2.25 -0.62 -9.65
CA LYS A 18 -2.99 -0.24 -8.43
C LYS A 18 -3.14 -1.43 -7.50
N LEU A 19 -3.26 -1.11 -6.22
CA LEU A 19 -3.65 -2.07 -5.20
C LEU A 19 -5.10 -2.51 -5.38
N ARG A 20 -5.32 -3.80 -5.19
CA ARG A 20 -6.64 -4.42 -5.07
C ARG A 20 -6.67 -5.24 -3.79
N SER A 21 -7.83 -5.36 -3.20
CA SER A 21 -8.00 -6.28 -2.09
C SER A 21 -9.41 -6.87 -2.02
N LYS A 22 -9.52 -8.04 -1.37
CA LYS A 22 -10.78 -8.68 -1.03
C LYS A 22 -10.65 -9.52 0.22
N THR A 23 -11.73 -9.59 1.00
CA THR A 23 -11.76 -10.27 2.29
C THR A 23 -12.24 -11.71 2.16
N LYS A 24 -11.47 -12.67 2.67
CA LYS A 24 -11.88 -14.05 2.89
C LYS A 24 -12.14 -14.31 4.37
N ILE A 25 -13.18 -15.09 4.66
CA ILE A 25 -13.42 -15.57 6.03
C ILE A 25 -12.78 -16.94 6.16
N ILE A 26 -11.86 -17.07 7.11
CA ILE A 26 -11.14 -18.32 7.39
C ILE A 26 -11.22 -18.67 8.86
N GLU A 27 -10.86 -19.90 9.23
CA GLU A 27 -10.70 -20.26 10.63
C GLU A 27 -9.38 -19.70 11.18
N GLN A 28 -9.43 -19.15 12.39
CA GLN A 28 -8.24 -18.63 13.08
C GLN A 28 -7.16 -19.72 13.19
N GLY A 29 -5.91 -19.35 12.89
CA GLY A 29 -4.77 -20.26 12.95
C GLY A 29 -4.64 -21.21 11.74
N THR A 30 -5.48 -21.05 10.71
CA THR A 30 -5.29 -21.75 9.44
C THR A 30 -4.50 -20.90 8.45
N GLU A 31 -3.65 -21.56 7.67
CA GLU A 31 -2.96 -20.88 6.57
C GLU A 31 -3.95 -20.34 5.53
N PRO A 32 -3.81 -19.10 5.08
CA PRO A 32 -4.65 -18.55 4.02
C PRO A 32 -4.52 -19.39 2.74
N PRO A 33 -5.62 -19.98 2.23
CA PRO A 33 -5.55 -20.78 1.00
C PRO A 33 -5.39 -19.89 -0.24
N ILE A 34 -4.94 -20.47 -1.35
CA ILE A 34 -5.03 -19.84 -2.66
C ILE A 34 -6.48 -19.45 -2.96
N TRP A 35 -6.68 -18.38 -3.73
CA TRP A 35 -8.03 -17.89 -4.03
C TRP A 35 -8.13 -17.34 -5.44
N GLY A 36 -9.13 -17.81 -6.22
CA GLY A 36 -9.39 -17.31 -7.57
C GLY A 36 -10.01 -15.91 -7.59
N PHE A 37 -9.79 -15.16 -8.66
CA PHE A 37 -10.44 -13.87 -8.91
C PHE A 37 -10.61 -13.64 -10.42
N ASP A 38 -11.48 -12.69 -10.78
CA ASP A 38 -11.72 -12.27 -12.15
C ASP A 38 -10.63 -11.28 -12.60
N GLY A 39 -9.63 -11.77 -13.32
CA GLY A 39 -8.53 -10.95 -13.84
C GLY A 39 -8.95 -9.95 -14.92
N SER A 40 -10.11 -10.16 -15.58
CA SER A 40 -10.59 -9.21 -16.59
C SER A 40 -10.96 -7.86 -15.98
N SER A 41 -11.43 -7.87 -14.73
CA SER A 41 -11.78 -6.67 -13.98
C SER A 41 -10.56 -5.89 -13.44
N THR A 42 -9.37 -6.47 -13.55
CA THR A 42 -8.10 -5.90 -13.06
C THR A 42 -7.04 -5.75 -14.15
N GLN A 43 -7.43 -5.89 -15.42
CA GLN A 43 -6.54 -5.88 -16.59
C GLN A 43 -5.42 -6.94 -16.55
N GLN A 44 -5.72 -8.10 -16.00
CA GLN A 44 -4.81 -9.24 -15.88
C GLN A 44 -5.25 -10.45 -16.70
N ALA A 45 -6.42 -10.39 -17.31
CA ALA A 45 -6.94 -11.46 -18.19
C ALA A 45 -7.91 -10.89 -19.21
N THR A 46 -8.28 -11.72 -20.18
CA THR A 46 -9.35 -11.43 -21.15
C THR A 46 -10.70 -11.90 -20.59
N GLY A 47 -11.83 -11.36 -21.12
CA GLY A 47 -13.15 -11.68 -20.61
C GLY A 47 -13.59 -13.15 -20.86
N ASP A 48 -13.00 -13.81 -21.82
CA ASP A 48 -13.27 -15.23 -22.18
C ASP A 48 -12.40 -16.23 -21.41
N GLN A 49 -11.30 -15.78 -20.81
CA GLN A 49 -10.39 -16.57 -19.97
C GLN A 49 -9.99 -15.71 -18.74
N SER A 50 -10.97 -15.39 -17.91
CA SER A 50 -10.83 -14.37 -16.88
C SER A 50 -10.21 -14.86 -15.57
N ASP A 51 -10.03 -16.15 -15.38
CA ASP A 51 -9.56 -16.72 -14.12
C ASP A 51 -8.08 -16.43 -13.87
N CYS A 52 -7.80 -15.78 -12.75
CA CYS A 52 -6.48 -15.62 -12.16
C CYS A 52 -6.48 -16.14 -10.72
N VAL A 53 -5.31 -16.43 -10.18
CA VAL A 53 -5.13 -16.99 -8.84
C VAL A 53 -4.31 -16.06 -7.96
N LEU A 54 -4.77 -15.82 -6.73
CA LEU A 54 -4.02 -15.19 -5.65
C LEU A 54 -3.30 -16.27 -4.85
N LYS A 55 -1.99 -16.21 -4.81
CA LYS A 55 -1.12 -17.06 -4.00
C LYS A 55 -0.60 -16.26 -2.82
N PRO A 56 -1.01 -16.58 -1.57
CA PRO A 56 -0.46 -15.95 -0.38
C PRO A 56 1.06 -16.08 -0.30
N VAL A 57 1.77 -14.99 0.05
CA VAL A 57 3.24 -14.96 0.14
C VAL A 57 3.77 -14.32 1.42
N ALA A 58 2.99 -13.42 2.05
CA ALA A 58 3.31 -12.85 3.34
C ALA A 58 2.03 -12.56 4.14
N GLN A 59 2.12 -12.56 5.47
CA GLN A 59 1.00 -12.32 6.38
C GLN A 59 1.41 -11.30 7.44
N PHE A 60 0.47 -10.40 7.77
CA PHE A 60 0.66 -9.36 8.78
C PHE A 60 -0.60 -9.25 9.64
N PRO A 61 -0.51 -8.83 10.91
CA PRO A 61 -1.67 -8.38 11.66
C PRO A 61 -2.46 -7.30 10.91
N ASP A 62 -3.79 -7.29 11.06
CA ASP A 62 -4.65 -6.25 10.46
C ASP A 62 -5.00 -5.19 11.53
N PRO A 63 -4.29 -4.07 11.62
CA PRO A 63 -4.55 -3.04 12.62
C PRO A 63 -5.86 -2.27 12.36
N VAL A 64 -6.33 -2.25 11.11
CA VAL A 64 -7.58 -1.54 10.76
C VAL A 64 -8.80 -2.22 11.36
N ARG A 65 -8.82 -3.56 11.34
CA ARG A 65 -9.94 -4.33 11.90
C ARG A 65 -9.66 -4.83 13.31
N GLY A 66 -8.39 -4.89 13.70
CA GLY A 66 -7.96 -5.35 15.01
C GLY A 66 -8.21 -6.85 15.28
N GLY A 67 -7.99 -7.28 16.51
CA GLY A 67 -8.14 -8.67 16.92
C GLY A 67 -7.19 -9.61 16.20
N ASP A 68 -7.66 -10.81 15.84
CA ASP A 68 -6.87 -11.82 15.13
C ASP A 68 -6.99 -11.74 13.60
N ASN A 69 -7.57 -10.66 13.06
CA ASN A 69 -7.67 -10.44 11.61
C ASN A 69 -6.29 -10.23 11.01
N ILE A 70 -6.12 -10.62 9.74
CA ILE A 70 -4.82 -10.58 9.06
C ILE A 70 -4.90 -9.92 7.69
N LEU A 71 -3.80 -9.29 7.31
CA LEU A 71 -3.50 -8.87 5.94
C LEU A 71 -2.66 -9.96 5.27
N VAL A 72 -2.98 -10.27 4.02
CA VAL A 72 -2.34 -11.35 3.27
C VAL A 72 -1.86 -10.78 1.94
N MET A 73 -0.56 -10.54 1.82
CA MET A 73 0.04 -10.14 0.54
C MET A 73 0.07 -11.33 -0.41
N CYS A 74 -0.33 -11.11 -1.66
CA CYS A 74 -0.49 -12.16 -2.65
C CYS A 74 0.28 -11.86 -3.94
N GLU A 75 0.86 -12.92 -4.51
CA GLU A 75 1.27 -12.99 -5.90
C GLU A 75 0.09 -13.33 -6.80
N VAL A 76 0.07 -12.73 -8.00
CA VAL A 76 -0.87 -13.14 -9.05
C VAL A 76 -0.26 -14.24 -9.90
N MET A 77 -0.99 -15.34 -10.04
CA MET A 77 -0.60 -16.52 -10.82
C MET A 77 -1.62 -16.80 -11.93
N ASN A 78 -1.17 -17.40 -13.00
CA ASN A 78 -2.03 -18.03 -13.99
C ASN A 78 -2.72 -19.26 -13.38
N VAL A 79 -3.75 -19.80 -14.04
CA VAL A 79 -4.46 -21.00 -13.57
C VAL A 79 -3.58 -22.24 -13.47
N ASP A 80 -2.50 -22.31 -14.26
CA ASP A 80 -1.49 -23.36 -14.20
C ASP A 80 -0.42 -23.17 -13.12
N MET A 81 -0.61 -22.14 -12.28
CA MET A 81 0.30 -21.74 -11.20
C MET A 81 1.66 -21.20 -11.66
N THR A 82 1.82 -20.84 -12.91
CA THR A 82 2.96 -20.03 -13.36
C THR A 82 2.75 -18.56 -12.96
N PRO A 83 3.82 -17.79 -12.68
CA PRO A 83 3.68 -16.35 -12.40
C PRO A 83 2.97 -15.62 -13.55
N HIS A 84 1.97 -14.80 -13.21
CA HIS A 84 1.31 -13.95 -14.19
C HIS A 84 2.27 -12.87 -14.70
N ALA A 85 2.08 -12.39 -15.93
CA ALA A 85 2.94 -11.37 -16.55
C ALA A 85 3.05 -10.06 -15.74
N SER A 86 2.03 -9.71 -14.94
CA SER A 86 2.06 -8.56 -14.02
C SER A 86 2.74 -8.84 -12.67
N ASN A 87 3.19 -10.07 -12.42
CA ASN A 87 3.78 -10.48 -11.14
C ASN A 87 5.28 -10.14 -11.10
N THR A 88 5.60 -8.90 -10.76
CA THR A 88 6.99 -8.44 -10.61
C THR A 88 7.68 -9.02 -9.38
N ARG A 89 6.91 -9.44 -8.34
CA ARG A 89 7.47 -10.06 -7.14
C ARG A 89 8.17 -11.38 -7.42
N ALA A 90 7.65 -12.19 -8.34
CA ALA A 90 8.29 -13.46 -8.71
C ALA A 90 9.70 -13.24 -9.29
N ALA A 91 9.87 -12.21 -10.14
CA ALA A 91 11.19 -11.82 -10.66
C ALA A 91 12.13 -11.29 -9.55
N LEU A 92 11.58 -10.55 -8.58
CA LEU A 92 12.35 -10.10 -7.41
C LEU A 92 12.83 -11.28 -6.56
N VAL A 93 11.98 -12.27 -6.30
CA VAL A 93 12.34 -13.47 -5.52
C VAL A 93 13.45 -14.26 -6.21
N GLU A 94 13.38 -14.43 -7.53
CA GLU A 94 14.43 -15.07 -8.31
C GLU A 94 15.75 -14.30 -8.21
N SER A 95 15.73 -12.99 -8.41
CA SER A 95 16.91 -12.13 -8.29
C SER A 95 17.50 -12.17 -6.88
N ALA A 96 16.67 -12.06 -5.84
CA ALA A 96 17.11 -12.11 -4.45
C ALA A 96 17.77 -13.45 -4.10
N SER A 97 17.24 -14.55 -4.63
CA SER A 97 17.86 -15.87 -4.46
C SER A 97 19.24 -15.95 -5.12
N ASN A 98 19.38 -15.42 -6.34
CA ASN A 98 20.64 -15.45 -7.09
C ASN A 98 21.75 -14.59 -6.47
N PHE A 99 21.38 -13.58 -5.67
CA PHE A 99 22.32 -12.65 -5.04
C PHE A 99 22.27 -12.68 -3.51
N SER A 100 21.73 -13.75 -2.92
CA SER A 100 21.56 -13.87 -1.46
C SER A 100 22.87 -13.79 -0.67
N GLU A 101 24.01 -14.17 -1.27
CA GLU A 101 25.33 -14.12 -0.68
C GLU A 101 25.81 -12.69 -0.33
N PHE A 102 25.23 -11.68 -0.99
CA PHE A 102 25.56 -10.28 -0.72
C PHE A 102 24.74 -9.65 0.43
N GLU A 103 23.75 -10.36 0.96
CA GLU A 103 22.86 -9.89 2.02
C GLU A 103 22.37 -8.44 1.80
N PRO A 104 21.79 -8.11 0.62
CA PRO A 104 21.46 -6.73 0.27
C PRO A 104 20.34 -6.21 1.16
N TRP A 105 20.48 -4.96 1.62
CA TRP A 105 19.47 -4.23 2.36
C TRP A 105 18.92 -3.08 1.51
N PHE A 106 17.62 -2.86 1.62
CA PHE A 106 16.89 -1.83 0.88
C PHE A 106 16.11 -0.95 1.83
N GLY A 107 16.07 0.35 1.53
CA GLY A 107 15.18 1.32 2.13
C GLY A 107 14.40 2.05 1.04
N MET A 108 13.16 2.40 1.33
CA MET A 108 12.30 3.18 0.44
C MET A 108 11.72 4.36 1.19
N GLU A 109 11.84 5.54 0.59
CA GLU A 109 11.20 6.79 1.00
C GLU A 109 9.98 7.00 0.11
N GLN A 110 8.80 6.87 0.69
CA GLN A 110 7.54 7.03 -0.05
C GLN A 110 6.94 8.39 0.26
N GLU A 111 7.03 9.29 -0.70
CA GLU A 111 6.33 10.56 -0.68
C GLU A 111 4.88 10.41 -1.17
N TYR A 112 4.00 11.22 -0.60
CA TYR A 112 2.59 11.28 -0.99
C TYR A 112 1.99 12.64 -0.63
N THR A 113 0.92 13.03 -1.32
CA THR A 113 0.20 14.28 -1.07
C THR A 113 -1.26 14.00 -0.79
N PHE A 114 -1.80 14.59 0.27
CA PHE A 114 -3.22 14.55 0.54
C PHE A 114 -3.98 15.57 -0.30
N TYR A 115 -5.14 15.15 -0.80
CA TYR A 115 -6.08 15.97 -1.54
C TYR A 115 -7.44 15.93 -0.86
N GLU A 116 -8.13 17.07 -0.81
CA GLU A 116 -9.53 17.10 -0.46
C GLU A 116 -10.33 16.32 -1.50
N GLN A 117 -11.31 15.54 -1.05
CA GLN A 117 -12.22 14.86 -1.95
C GLN A 117 -13.06 15.88 -2.69
N SER A 118 -12.98 15.94 -4.02
CA SER A 118 -13.86 16.76 -4.84
C SER A 118 -15.16 15.99 -5.14
N TYR A 119 -16.31 16.58 -4.84
CA TYR A 119 -17.63 16.06 -5.23
C TYR A 119 -17.89 16.17 -6.74
N ASP A 120 -17.06 16.91 -7.45
CA ASP A 120 -17.12 17.05 -8.91
C ASP A 120 -16.31 15.90 -9.54
N SER A 121 -16.95 14.82 -9.72
CA SER A 121 -16.66 13.42 -9.98
C SER A 121 -15.51 13.02 -10.89
N LEU A 122 -14.62 13.89 -11.34
CA LEU A 122 -13.51 13.54 -12.25
C LEU A 122 -12.18 14.23 -11.94
N LYS A 123 -12.09 14.98 -10.86
CA LYS A 123 -10.86 15.69 -10.50
C LYS A 123 -10.55 15.49 -9.03
N TYR A 124 -9.29 15.24 -8.74
CA TYR A 124 -8.77 15.43 -7.41
C TYR A 124 -9.12 16.85 -6.94
N GLY A 125 -9.49 16.99 -5.70
CA GLY A 125 -9.65 18.31 -5.07
C GLY A 125 -8.33 19.07 -5.04
N GLN A 126 -8.30 20.14 -4.31
CA GLN A 126 -7.08 20.89 -4.06
C GLN A 126 -6.18 20.11 -3.09
N PRO A 127 -4.84 20.16 -3.20
CA PRO A 127 -3.97 19.62 -2.17
C PRO A 127 -4.32 20.21 -0.81
N LEU A 128 -4.31 19.37 0.22
CA LEU A 128 -4.70 19.75 1.58
C LEU A 128 -3.79 20.89 2.08
N GLY A 129 -4.40 21.94 2.63
CA GLY A 129 -3.69 23.12 3.12
C GLY A 129 -3.30 24.17 2.08
N PHE A 130 -3.67 23.96 0.81
CA PHE A 130 -3.50 25.02 -0.18
C PHE A 130 -4.56 26.11 0.03
N PRO A 131 -4.19 27.40 -0.12
CA PRO A 131 -5.14 28.49 -0.03
C PRO A 131 -6.10 28.50 -1.21
N PRO A 132 -7.30 29.10 -1.10
CA PRO A 132 -8.25 29.21 -2.20
C PRO A 132 -7.69 29.86 -3.49
N SER A 133 -6.62 30.65 -3.37
CA SER A 133 -5.89 31.23 -4.50
C SER A 133 -5.12 30.21 -5.34
N GLY A 134 -4.94 28.97 -4.82
CA GLY A 134 -4.28 27.86 -5.50
C GLY A 134 -2.77 27.79 -5.31
N TYR A 135 -2.14 28.76 -4.67
CA TYR A 135 -0.68 28.79 -4.50
C TYR A 135 -0.31 28.96 -3.02
N PRO A 136 0.43 27.99 -2.43
CA PRO A 136 0.99 28.14 -1.09
C PRO A 136 2.15 29.12 -1.07
N ALA A 137 2.70 29.38 0.11
CA ALA A 137 3.96 30.09 0.24
C ALA A 137 5.12 29.30 -0.41
N PRO A 138 6.26 29.93 -0.72
CA PRO A 138 7.43 29.22 -1.22
C PRO A 138 7.86 28.07 -0.31
N GLN A 139 8.43 27.02 -0.89
CA GLN A 139 8.99 25.89 -0.15
C GLN A 139 9.99 26.33 0.92
N GLY A 140 10.12 25.51 1.96
CA GLY A 140 11.11 25.71 3.03
C GLY A 140 10.49 25.71 4.42
N GLY A 141 9.36 26.37 4.63
CA GLY A 141 8.67 26.38 5.92
C GLY A 141 7.97 25.06 6.24
N TYR A 142 7.55 24.34 5.22
CA TYR A 142 6.74 23.09 5.36
C TYR A 142 7.57 21.86 5.68
N TYR A 143 8.81 21.77 5.20
CA TYR A 143 9.68 20.61 5.42
C TYR A 143 9.97 20.41 6.90
N CYS A 144 9.59 19.26 7.43
CA CYS A 144 9.64 18.94 8.85
C CYS A 144 8.96 20.01 9.74
N GLY A 145 7.97 20.72 9.20
CA GLY A 145 7.29 21.83 9.85
C GLY A 145 6.52 21.43 11.10
N VAL A 146 6.32 22.39 11.98
CA VAL A 146 5.57 22.27 13.23
C VAL A 146 4.64 23.47 13.37
N GLY A 147 3.37 23.20 13.66
CA GLY A 147 2.34 24.22 13.80
C GLY A 147 1.23 24.09 12.77
N ALA A 148 0.04 24.58 13.12
CA ALA A 148 -1.15 24.42 12.28
C ALA A 148 -1.12 25.30 11.00
N ASP A 149 -0.21 26.25 10.93
CA ASP A 149 0.03 27.12 9.79
C ASP A 149 1.01 26.52 8.77
N GLU A 150 1.77 25.49 9.17
CA GLU A 150 2.80 24.86 8.36
C GLU A 150 2.43 23.41 7.94
N VAL A 151 1.68 22.67 8.77
CA VAL A 151 1.50 21.22 8.63
C VAL A 151 0.03 20.84 8.55
N TYR A 152 -0.32 20.07 7.53
CA TYR A 152 -1.68 19.59 7.25
C TYR A 152 -1.67 18.06 7.08
N GLY A 153 -2.63 17.36 7.73
CA GLY A 153 -2.78 15.89 7.63
C GLY A 153 -1.88 15.10 8.57
N ARG A 154 -1.32 15.70 9.62
CA ARG A 154 -0.48 15.00 10.61
C ARG A 154 -1.20 13.82 11.27
N GLU A 155 -2.47 13.97 11.61
CA GLU A 155 -3.27 12.91 12.22
C GLU A 155 -3.33 11.65 11.35
N ILE A 156 -3.33 11.80 10.03
CA ILE A 156 -3.35 10.68 9.08
C ILE A 156 -1.99 10.01 9.03
N SER A 157 -0.93 10.81 8.92
CA SER A 157 0.45 10.31 8.89
C SER A 157 0.80 9.54 10.16
N GLU A 158 0.40 10.05 11.33
CA GLU A 158 0.64 9.40 12.62
C GLU A 158 -0.23 8.13 12.80
N ALA A 159 -1.49 8.16 12.39
CA ALA A 159 -2.35 6.97 12.39
C ALA A 159 -1.80 5.89 11.46
N HIS A 160 -1.31 6.27 10.27
CA HIS A 160 -0.65 5.36 9.34
C HIS A 160 0.63 4.76 9.93
N ALA A 161 1.51 5.58 10.52
CA ALA A 161 2.74 5.09 11.16
C ALA A 161 2.42 4.09 12.29
N THR A 162 1.43 4.40 13.12
CA THR A 162 0.95 3.51 14.18
C THR A 162 0.45 2.19 13.61
N ALA A 163 -0.37 2.23 12.57
CA ALA A 163 -0.87 1.02 11.90
C ALA A 163 0.26 0.19 11.29
N CYS A 164 1.26 0.83 10.68
CA CYS A 164 2.44 0.12 10.15
C CYS A 164 3.23 -0.59 11.26
N ILE A 165 3.40 0.05 12.42
CA ILE A 165 4.05 -0.55 13.61
C ILE A 165 3.24 -1.75 14.11
N GLU A 166 1.92 -1.60 14.27
CA GLU A 166 1.03 -2.66 14.74
C GLU A 166 0.95 -3.85 13.75
N ALA A 167 1.06 -3.59 12.45
CA ALA A 167 1.19 -4.62 11.43
C ALA A 167 2.56 -5.31 11.42
N GLY A 168 3.55 -4.82 12.17
CA GLY A 168 4.90 -5.38 12.21
C GLY A 168 5.73 -5.05 10.97
N LEU A 169 5.39 -3.98 10.24
CA LEU A 169 6.17 -3.53 9.09
C LEU A 169 7.48 -2.87 9.52
N GLY A 170 8.49 -2.95 8.67
CA GLY A 170 9.79 -2.28 8.89
C GLY A 170 9.73 -0.78 8.64
N ILE A 171 8.74 -0.09 9.23
CA ILE A 171 8.68 1.38 9.15
C ILE A 171 9.79 2.00 10.01
N SER A 172 10.49 2.99 9.47
CA SER A 172 11.64 3.63 10.13
C SER A 172 11.45 5.13 10.38
N GLY A 173 10.52 5.76 9.68
CA GLY A 173 10.27 7.19 9.88
C GLY A 173 9.08 7.73 9.10
N THR A 174 8.70 8.96 9.46
CA THR A 174 7.74 9.77 8.72
C THR A 174 8.04 11.25 8.97
N ASN A 175 7.86 12.09 7.98
CA ASN A 175 8.04 13.54 8.08
C ASN A 175 7.09 14.28 7.13
N ALA A 176 6.80 15.54 7.48
CA ALA A 176 6.18 16.48 6.57
C ALA A 176 7.18 16.90 5.49
N GLU A 177 6.70 17.02 4.26
CA GLU A 177 7.49 17.32 3.08
C GLU A 177 7.38 18.81 2.66
N VAL A 178 7.95 19.14 1.51
CA VAL A 178 8.22 20.52 1.08
C VAL A 178 6.97 21.33 0.68
N MET A 179 5.79 20.72 0.69
CA MET A 179 4.52 21.31 0.27
C MET A 179 3.43 21.06 1.33
N PRO A 180 2.46 21.95 1.53
CA PRO A 180 1.33 21.68 2.42
C PRO A 180 0.63 20.36 2.06
N GLY A 181 0.36 19.53 3.06
CA GLY A 181 -0.29 18.22 2.87
C GLY A 181 0.58 17.16 2.19
N GLN A 182 1.84 17.46 1.90
CA GLN A 182 2.80 16.47 1.43
C GLN A 182 3.54 15.85 2.61
N TRP A 183 3.67 14.54 2.59
CA TRP A 183 4.28 13.73 3.63
C TRP A 183 5.14 12.63 3.03
N GLU A 184 6.02 12.10 3.83
CA GLU A 184 6.84 10.92 3.54
C GLU A 184 6.69 9.89 4.65
N PHE A 185 6.75 8.60 4.28
CA PHE A 185 7.08 7.53 5.20
C PHE A 185 8.21 6.67 4.66
N GLN A 186 8.99 6.06 5.54
CA GLN A 186 10.17 5.30 5.21
C GLN A 186 10.01 3.83 5.62
N ILE A 187 10.24 2.91 4.70
CA ILE A 187 10.27 1.47 4.95
C ILE A 187 11.68 0.95 4.79
N GLY A 188 12.15 0.19 5.75
CA GLY A 188 13.47 -0.42 5.77
C GLY A 188 14.41 0.19 6.83
N PRO A 189 15.68 -0.27 6.85
CA PRO A 189 16.28 -1.24 5.91
C PRO A 189 15.82 -2.67 6.17
N VAL A 190 15.41 -3.37 5.11
CA VAL A 190 15.06 -4.79 5.12
C VAL A 190 15.57 -5.49 3.86
N GLY A 191 15.66 -6.80 3.87
CA GLY A 191 16.07 -7.59 2.71
C GLY A 191 14.99 -7.69 1.62
N ALA A 192 15.34 -8.27 0.49
CA ALA A 192 14.38 -8.68 -0.53
C ALA A 192 13.96 -10.15 -0.30
N PRO A 193 12.68 -10.53 -0.50
CA PRO A 193 11.59 -9.73 -1.09
C PRO A 193 10.82 -8.85 -0.08
N ASP A 194 11.14 -8.89 1.21
CA ASP A 194 10.38 -8.26 2.29
C ASP A 194 10.16 -6.76 2.06
N ILE A 195 11.13 -6.05 1.49
CA ILE A 195 10.99 -4.62 1.19
C ILE A 195 9.77 -4.34 0.29
N GLY A 196 9.55 -5.21 -0.72
CA GLY A 196 8.40 -5.12 -1.61
C GLY A 196 7.08 -5.40 -0.90
N ASP A 197 7.03 -6.44 -0.07
CA ASP A 197 5.85 -6.82 0.69
C ASP A 197 5.47 -5.72 1.70
N HIS A 198 6.44 -5.20 2.44
CA HIS A 198 6.24 -4.15 3.44
C HIS A 198 5.76 -2.84 2.82
N ILE A 199 6.38 -2.37 1.72
CA ILE A 199 5.97 -1.10 1.09
C ILE A 199 4.55 -1.18 0.53
N TRP A 200 4.15 -2.30 -0.07
CA TRP A 200 2.81 -2.45 -0.62
C TRP A 200 1.74 -2.58 0.46
N VAL A 201 2.02 -3.25 1.57
CA VAL A 201 1.10 -3.30 2.72
C VAL A 201 1.00 -1.91 3.38
N ALA A 202 2.11 -1.19 3.53
CA ALA A 202 2.10 0.19 4.04
C ALA A 202 1.26 1.12 3.16
N ARG A 203 1.38 1.02 1.83
CA ARG A 203 0.52 1.76 0.89
C ARG A 203 -0.95 1.39 1.05
N TRP A 204 -1.28 0.11 1.22
CA TRP A 204 -2.65 -0.34 1.45
C TRP A 204 -3.21 0.24 2.75
N LEU A 205 -2.44 0.22 3.84
CA LEU A 205 -2.85 0.81 5.13
C LEU A 205 -3.11 2.31 4.99
N LEU A 206 -2.26 3.05 4.27
CA LEU A 206 -2.46 4.47 4.04
C LEU A 206 -3.77 4.75 3.28
N TYR A 207 -4.07 3.97 2.22
CA TYR A 207 -5.33 4.07 1.49
C TYR A 207 -6.54 3.81 2.40
N ARG A 208 -6.49 2.78 3.23
CA ARG A 208 -7.59 2.41 4.12
C ARG A 208 -7.85 3.47 5.20
N ILE A 209 -6.80 4.02 5.78
CA ILE A 209 -6.91 5.09 6.79
C ILE A 209 -7.45 6.39 6.15
N ALA A 210 -6.96 6.73 4.97
CA ALA A 210 -7.43 7.91 4.25
C ALA A 210 -8.90 7.82 3.82
N GLU A 211 -9.41 6.61 3.49
CA GLU A 211 -10.84 6.39 3.19
C GLU A 211 -11.76 6.82 4.35
N ASP A 212 -11.39 6.47 5.59
CA ASP A 212 -12.19 6.80 6.77
C ASP A 212 -12.28 8.31 7.02
N LEU A 213 -11.31 9.07 6.52
CA LEU A 213 -11.22 10.53 6.64
C LEU A 213 -11.68 11.26 5.38
N SER A 214 -12.23 10.52 4.39
CA SER A 214 -12.70 11.07 3.11
C SER A 214 -11.64 11.88 2.36
N LEU A 215 -10.38 11.49 2.48
CA LEU A 215 -9.26 12.09 1.78
C LEU A 215 -8.71 11.14 0.70
N ILE A 216 -8.14 11.73 -0.32
CA ILE A 216 -7.42 11.03 -1.39
C ILE A 216 -5.94 11.39 -1.24
N HIS A 217 -5.06 10.42 -1.47
CA HIS A 217 -3.62 10.70 -1.54
C HIS A 217 -3.00 10.17 -2.84
N ILE A 218 -1.98 10.82 -3.26
CA ILE A 218 -1.20 10.48 -4.45
C ILE A 218 0.28 10.47 -4.10
#